data_1438a0fbbad454c3054a3a6f20eda49f
#
_entry.id   1438a0fbbad454c3054a3a6f20eda49f
#
_cell.length_a   1.000
_cell.length_b   1.000
_cell.length_c   1.000
_cell.angle_alpha   90.00
_cell.angle_beta   90.00
_cell.angle_gamma   90.00
#
_symmetry.space_group_name_H-M   'P 1'
#
loop_
_entity.id
_entity.type
_entity.pdbx_description
1 polymer ?
#
loop_
_entity_poly.entity_id
_entity_poly.type
_entity_poly.pdbx_seq_one_letter_code
_entity_poly.pdbx_strand_id
1 'polypeptide(L)'
;EIEEIIRRNQEEEKRKAREAAAAKAAAEEAARQQQTAQNNTNNNVGSDTNTNTNVGNNTGSNTNTETVTQPSATGFSWPVPGQYYVSSEYGYRWGSLHKGLDIAGGSIAGASACASKAGTVIAVSTSCTHNYPKDSNCCGNGYGNYVIISHDGTYSTLYGHMQAVYVSVGDYVSAGQAIGAVGCTGFSTGFHLHFEIWENGSAVNPRNYL
;
A
#
# COMPACT_ATOMS: atom_id res chain seq x y z
N GLU A 1 -13.06 -10.85 -9.82
CA GLU A 1 -13.55 -9.61 -9.17
C GLU A 1 -12.42 -8.84 -8.47
N ILE A 2 -11.67 -9.46 -7.53
CA ILE A 2 -10.54 -8.80 -6.83
C ILE A 2 -9.46 -8.36 -7.81
N GLU A 3 -9.03 -9.22 -8.72
CA GLU A 3 -8.06 -8.90 -9.78
C GLU A 3 -8.49 -7.69 -10.61
N GLU A 4 -9.78 -7.60 -10.92
CA GLU A 4 -10.33 -6.49 -11.69
C GLU A 4 -10.34 -5.18 -10.89
N ILE A 5 -10.66 -5.23 -9.61
CA ILE A 5 -10.57 -4.06 -8.71
C ILE A 5 -9.14 -3.53 -8.67
N ILE A 6 -8.16 -4.40 -8.44
CA ILE A 6 -6.75 -4.03 -8.37
C ILE A 6 -6.27 -3.45 -9.70
N ARG A 7 -6.53 -4.13 -10.82
CA ARG A 7 -6.12 -3.70 -12.16
C ARG A 7 -6.73 -2.34 -12.52
N ARG A 8 -8.03 -2.16 -12.33
CA ARG A 8 -8.74 -0.91 -12.63
C ARG A 8 -8.17 0.25 -11.80
N ASN A 9 -7.92 0.04 -10.52
CA ASN A 9 -7.34 1.06 -9.66
C ASN A 9 -5.93 1.45 -10.11
N GLN A 10 -5.08 0.47 -10.40
CA GLN A 10 -3.71 0.72 -10.89
C GLN A 10 -3.70 1.46 -12.23
N GLU A 11 -4.61 1.13 -13.15
CA GLU A 11 -4.76 1.86 -14.41
C GLU A 11 -5.18 3.31 -14.19
N GLU A 12 -6.12 3.54 -13.26
CA GLU A 12 -6.59 4.89 -12.91
C GLU A 12 -5.48 5.73 -12.27
N GLU A 13 -4.73 5.17 -11.34
CA GLU A 13 -3.59 5.86 -10.72
C GLU A 13 -2.50 6.20 -11.72
N LYS A 14 -2.15 5.28 -12.62
CA LYS A 14 -1.22 5.54 -13.73
C LYS A 14 -1.71 6.65 -14.66
N ARG A 15 -3.01 6.69 -14.95
CA ARG A 15 -3.60 7.76 -15.74
C ARG A 15 -3.48 9.11 -15.03
N LYS A 16 -3.88 9.18 -13.75
CA LYS A 16 -3.75 10.40 -12.92
C LYS A 16 -2.31 10.88 -12.83
N ALA A 17 -1.36 9.97 -12.65
CA ALA A 17 0.08 10.31 -12.59
C ALA A 17 0.58 10.87 -13.93
N ARG A 18 0.15 10.33 -15.08
CA ARG A 18 0.49 10.85 -16.41
C ARG A 18 -0.12 12.24 -16.65
N GLU A 19 -1.37 12.45 -16.26
CA GLU A 19 -2.06 13.74 -16.37
C GLU A 19 -1.37 14.80 -15.51
N ALA A 20 -1.00 14.47 -14.26
CA ALA A 20 -0.27 15.36 -13.36
C ALA A 20 1.13 15.70 -13.89
N ALA A 21 1.86 14.71 -14.43
CA ALA A 21 3.17 14.93 -15.04
C ALA A 21 3.08 15.84 -16.28
N ALA A 22 2.07 15.64 -17.13
CA ALA A 22 1.82 16.49 -18.29
C ALA A 22 1.46 17.93 -17.89
N ALA A 23 0.60 18.10 -16.87
CA ALA A 23 0.25 19.42 -16.35
C ALA A 23 1.47 20.16 -15.76
N LYS A 24 2.32 19.44 -15.03
CA LYS A 24 3.58 19.99 -14.49
C LYS A 24 4.53 20.43 -15.61
N ALA A 25 4.74 19.60 -16.62
CA ALA A 25 5.58 19.93 -17.78
C ALA A 25 5.05 21.15 -18.54
N ALA A 26 3.74 21.24 -18.76
CA ALA A 26 3.12 22.41 -19.39
C ALA A 26 3.29 23.70 -18.56
N ALA A 27 3.17 23.61 -17.23
CA ALA A 27 3.39 24.74 -16.33
C ALA A 27 4.86 25.21 -16.33
N GLU A 28 5.82 24.28 -16.35
CA GLU A 28 7.25 24.58 -16.43
C GLU A 28 7.60 25.25 -17.78
N GLU A 29 7.01 24.78 -18.87
CA GLU A 29 7.22 25.38 -20.20
C GLU A 29 6.60 26.79 -20.28
N ALA A 30 5.39 27.01 -19.73
CA ALA A 30 4.76 28.33 -19.66
C ALA A 30 5.60 29.31 -18.82
N ALA A 31 6.14 28.87 -17.68
CA ALA A 31 7.04 29.66 -16.84
C ALA A 31 8.33 30.06 -17.59
N ARG A 32 8.90 29.13 -18.36
CA ARG A 32 10.09 29.37 -19.20
C ARG A 32 9.84 30.37 -20.29
N GLN A 33 8.68 30.30 -20.94
CA GLN A 33 8.26 31.27 -21.95
C GLN A 33 8.07 32.67 -21.36
N GLN A 34 7.50 32.80 -20.15
CA GLN A 34 7.36 34.08 -19.44
C GLN A 34 8.71 34.69 -19.05
N GLN A 35 9.67 33.87 -18.57
CA GLN A 35 11.03 34.34 -18.28
C GLN A 35 11.76 34.87 -19.54
N THR A 36 11.58 34.19 -20.68
CA THR A 36 12.19 34.61 -21.95
C THR A 36 11.59 35.91 -22.44
N ALA A 37 10.29 36.12 -22.27
CA ALA A 37 9.60 37.37 -22.61
C ALA A 37 10.05 38.55 -21.71
N GLN A 38 10.25 38.30 -20.40
CA GLN A 38 10.72 39.34 -19.46
C GLN A 38 12.19 39.70 -19.68
N ASN A 39 13.05 38.77 -20.04
CA ASN A 39 14.46 39.04 -20.36
C ASN A 39 14.61 39.88 -21.65
N ASN A 40 13.69 39.75 -22.60
CA ASN A 40 13.70 40.56 -23.81
C ASN A 40 13.27 42.01 -23.58
N THR A 41 12.51 42.28 -22.50
CA THR A 41 12.09 43.64 -22.11
C THR A 41 13.12 44.37 -21.23
N ASN A 42 13.98 43.63 -20.50
CA ASN A 42 14.93 44.20 -19.55
C ASN A 42 16.34 44.48 -20.11
N ASN A 43 16.61 44.25 -21.39
CA ASN A 43 17.90 44.58 -22.00
C ASN A 43 18.09 46.08 -22.29
N ASN A 44 17.26 46.98 -21.72
CA ASN A 44 17.35 48.43 -21.98
C ASN A 44 17.45 49.30 -20.71
N VAL A 45 17.84 48.79 -19.55
CA VAL A 45 18.21 49.65 -18.39
C VAL A 45 19.31 48.98 -17.59
N GLY A 46 20.43 49.69 -17.47
CA GLY A 46 21.63 49.18 -16.77
C GLY A 46 21.62 49.43 -15.28
N SER A 47 22.55 48.71 -14.67
CA SER A 47 23.38 49.03 -13.49
C SER A 47 22.80 48.90 -12.07
N ASP A 48 23.53 48.04 -11.31
CA ASP A 48 23.87 48.07 -9.87
C ASP A 48 22.80 47.83 -8.79
N THR A 49 22.86 46.73 -8.09
CA THR A 49 23.46 46.61 -6.72
C THR A 49 23.22 45.24 -6.11
N ASN A 50 24.28 44.75 -5.51
CA ASN A 50 24.46 43.54 -4.75
C ASN A 50 23.81 43.65 -3.33
N THR A 51 23.03 42.67 -2.87
CA THR A 51 22.90 42.35 -1.44
C THR A 51 22.57 40.90 -1.20
N ASN A 52 23.49 40.29 -0.49
CA ASN A 52 23.47 38.92 0.04
C ASN A 52 22.71 38.89 1.39
N THR A 53 21.73 38.01 1.57
CA THR A 53 21.28 37.64 2.91
C THR A 53 20.98 36.15 3.02
N ASN A 54 21.77 35.51 3.85
CA ASN A 54 21.75 34.14 4.32
C ASN A 54 20.86 34.05 5.58
N VAL A 55 19.91 33.10 5.65
CA VAL A 55 19.25 32.67 6.88
C VAL A 55 18.81 31.22 6.63
N GLY A 56 19.39 30.16 7.24
CA GLY A 56 19.29 29.85 8.66
C GLY A 56 18.38 28.62 8.81
N ASN A 57 19.04 27.47 8.88
CA ASN A 57 18.48 26.12 9.10
C ASN A 57 17.89 26.02 10.52
N ASN A 58 16.74 25.38 10.71
CA ASN A 58 16.33 24.90 12.02
C ASN A 58 15.70 23.51 11.93
N THR A 59 16.46 22.51 12.38
CA THR A 59 16.11 21.12 12.60
C THR A 59 15.43 20.97 13.95
N GLY A 60 14.20 20.47 13.96
CA GLY A 60 13.51 19.99 15.15
C GLY A 60 13.31 18.48 15.07
N SER A 61 14.13 17.76 15.81
CA SER A 61 14.01 16.30 16.00
C SER A 61 12.95 16.01 17.06
N ASN A 62 11.98 15.17 16.75
CA ASN A 62 11.10 14.59 17.74
C ASN A 62 11.14 13.05 17.59
N THR A 63 11.86 12.41 18.51
CA THR A 63 12.03 10.96 18.59
C THR A 63 10.88 10.36 19.40
N ASN A 64 9.96 9.68 18.72
CA ASN A 64 9.13 8.68 19.35
C ASN A 64 9.57 7.30 18.83
N THR A 65 10.14 6.51 19.71
CA THR A 65 10.64 5.16 19.45
C THR A 65 9.45 4.19 19.51
N GLU A 66 8.75 4.02 18.42
CA GLU A 66 7.93 2.82 18.19
C GLU A 66 8.80 1.83 17.44
N THR A 67 8.76 0.56 17.84
CA THR A 67 9.50 -0.55 17.23
C THR A 67 8.91 -0.81 15.83
N VAL A 68 9.31 -0.02 14.87
CA VAL A 68 8.95 -0.17 13.47
C VAL A 68 9.83 -1.28 12.90
N THR A 69 9.25 -2.40 12.49
CA THR A 69 9.95 -3.38 11.65
C THR A 69 10.47 -2.65 10.42
N GLN A 70 11.79 -2.62 10.26
CA GLN A 70 12.44 -1.88 9.17
C GLN A 70 11.92 -2.42 7.81
N PRO A 71 11.52 -1.55 6.86
CA PRO A 71 11.11 -1.98 5.53
C PRO A 71 12.24 -2.75 4.83
N SER A 72 11.89 -3.76 4.04
CA SER A 72 12.82 -4.44 3.13
C SER A 72 13.39 -3.45 2.09
N ALA A 73 14.39 -3.87 1.32
CA ALA A 73 14.94 -3.08 0.20
C ALA A 73 13.86 -2.67 -0.83
N THR A 74 12.74 -3.41 -0.90
CA THR A 74 11.56 -3.14 -1.74
C THR A 74 10.56 -2.16 -1.10
N GLY A 75 10.78 -1.79 0.17
CA GLY A 75 9.92 -0.88 0.95
C GLY A 75 8.67 -1.53 1.53
N PHE A 76 8.56 -2.88 1.51
CA PHE A 76 7.50 -3.62 2.19
C PHE A 76 7.95 -4.09 3.57
N SER A 77 7.05 -4.04 4.54
CA SER A 77 7.23 -4.54 5.90
C SER A 77 6.41 -5.80 6.11
N TRP A 78 6.83 -6.64 7.04
CA TRP A 78 6.09 -7.85 7.43
C TRP A 78 4.69 -7.48 7.97
N PRO A 79 3.59 -8.10 7.47
CA PRO A 79 2.23 -7.63 7.74
C PRO A 79 1.68 -8.03 9.12
N VAL A 80 2.33 -8.94 9.86
CA VAL A 80 1.94 -9.34 11.23
C VAL A 80 3.16 -9.30 12.13
N PRO A 81 3.53 -8.13 12.68
CA PRO A 81 4.69 -8.00 13.55
C PRO A 81 4.68 -9.00 14.71
N GLY A 82 5.80 -9.68 14.93
CA GLY A 82 5.94 -10.68 15.98
C GLY A 82 5.44 -12.10 15.63
N GLN A 83 4.80 -12.31 14.49
CA GLN A 83 4.30 -13.60 14.02
C GLN A 83 4.94 -13.93 12.67
N TYR A 84 5.96 -14.78 12.64
CA TYR A 84 6.77 -15.04 11.42
C TYR A 84 6.62 -16.46 10.85
N TYR A 85 5.78 -17.29 11.46
CA TYR A 85 5.52 -18.64 10.96
C TYR A 85 4.58 -18.59 9.76
N VAL A 86 5.00 -19.15 8.63
CA VAL A 86 4.21 -19.30 7.41
C VAL A 86 3.75 -20.75 7.29
N SER A 87 2.45 -20.97 7.34
CA SER A 87 1.84 -22.30 7.21
C SER A 87 1.67 -22.72 5.76
N SER A 88 1.61 -21.76 4.82
CA SER A 88 1.51 -22.04 3.39
C SER A 88 2.16 -20.94 2.56
N GLU A 89 3.01 -21.36 1.61
CA GLU A 89 3.75 -20.49 0.70
C GLU A 89 2.93 -20.19 -0.56
N TYR A 90 3.34 -19.10 -1.27
CA TYR A 90 2.88 -18.80 -2.62
C TYR A 90 3.26 -19.94 -3.58
N GLY A 91 2.34 -20.33 -4.45
CA GLY A 91 2.63 -21.30 -5.50
C GLY A 91 1.46 -22.25 -5.80
N TYR A 92 1.66 -23.12 -6.80
CA TYR A 92 0.67 -24.11 -7.17
C TYR A 92 0.55 -25.21 -6.13
N ARG A 93 -0.69 -25.46 -5.67
CA ARG A 93 -1.04 -26.55 -4.77
C ARG A 93 -2.43 -27.09 -5.09
N TRP A 94 -2.58 -28.42 -5.06
CA TRP A 94 -3.88 -29.08 -5.31
C TRP A 94 -4.62 -28.60 -6.57
N GLY A 95 -3.89 -28.27 -7.66
CA GLY A 95 -4.45 -27.86 -8.92
C GLY A 95 -4.83 -26.38 -9.02
N SER A 96 -4.57 -25.55 -7.99
CA SER A 96 -4.81 -24.11 -8.03
C SER A 96 -3.59 -23.30 -7.52
N LEU A 97 -3.49 -22.07 -7.98
CA LEU A 97 -2.46 -21.13 -7.51
C LEU A 97 -2.88 -20.54 -6.17
N HIS A 98 -2.05 -20.74 -5.14
CA HIS A 98 -2.08 -19.97 -3.91
C HIS A 98 -1.37 -18.64 -4.14
N LYS A 99 -2.11 -17.54 -4.13
CA LYS A 99 -1.63 -16.21 -4.58
C LYS A 99 -0.85 -15.44 -3.51
N GLY A 100 -0.70 -15.99 -2.29
CA GLY A 100 -0.12 -15.27 -1.18
C GLY A 100 0.68 -16.14 -0.21
N LEU A 101 0.88 -15.61 0.97
CA LEU A 101 1.41 -16.31 2.15
C LEU A 101 0.31 -16.46 3.18
N ASP A 102 0.19 -17.65 3.78
CA ASP A 102 -0.66 -17.85 4.95
C ASP A 102 0.22 -17.75 6.21
N ILE A 103 0.13 -16.62 6.89
CA ILE A 103 0.90 -16.33 8.13
C ILE A 103 0.08 -16.80 9.31
N ALA A 104 0.61 -17.74 10.07
CA ALA A 104 -0.07 -18.40 11.19
C ALA A 104 0.80 -18.43 12.45
N GLY A 105 0.37 -19.17 13.48
CA GLY A 105 1.12 -19.36 14.71
C GLY A 105 0.21 -19.45 15.94
N GLY A 106 0.75 -19.83 17.08
CA GLY A 106 -0.05 -20.08 18.28
C GLY A 106 -0.78 -18.86 18.86
N SER A 107 -0.30 -17.65 18.58
CA SER A 107 -0.89 -16.38 19.06
C SER A 107 -1.41 -15.52 17.93
N ILE A 108 -1.70 -16.10 16.76
CA ILE A 108 -2.08 -15.35 15.56
C ILE A 108 -3.53 -14.82 15.63
N ALA A 109 -4.44 -15.50 16.32
CA ALA A 109 -5.83 -15.12 16.44
C ALA A 109 -5.94 -13.73 17.11
N GLY A 110 -6.51 -12.76 16.41
CA GLY A 110 -6.64 -11.38 16.90
C GLY A 110 -5.35 -10.55 16.85
N ALA A 111 -4.23 -11.10 16.36
CA ALA A 111 -3.02 -10.32 16.15
C ALA A 111 -3.28 -9.16 15.17
N SER A 112 -2.57 -8.05 15.34
CA SER A 112 -2.70 -6.90 14.43
C SER A 112 -2.22 -7.25 13.03
N ALA A 113 -3.12 -7.12 12.05
CA ALA A 113 -2.75 -7.04 10.64
C ALA A 113 -2.38 -5.60 10.31
N CYS A 114 -1.16 -5.38 9.84
CA CYS A 114 -0.60 -4.07 9.58
C CYS A 114 -0.36 -3.85 8.08
N ALA A 115 -0.54 -2.62 7.62
CA ALA A 115 -0.23 -2.24 6.24
C ALA A 115 1.26 -2.48 5.96
N SER A 116 1.57 -3.34 5.01
CA SER A 116 2.95 -3.71 4.67
C SER A 116 3.72 -2.55 4.03
N LYS A 117 3.02 -1.64 3.36
CA LYS A 117 3.55 -0.40 2.75
C LYS A 117 2.48 0.69 2.87
N ALA A 118 2.89 1.95 2.90
CA ALA A 118 1.96 3.07 2.90
C ALA A 118 1.13 3.11 1.60
N GLY A 119 -0.14 3.53 1.69
CA GLY A 119 -1.02 3.58 0.52
C GLY A 119 -2.46 3.93 0.85
N THR A 120 -3.31 3.85 -0.16
CA THR A 120 -4.75 4.14 -0.06
C THR A 120 -5.56 2.84 -0.07
N VAL A 121 -6.50 2.69 0.84
CA VAL A 121 -7.43 1.57 0.88
C VAL A 121 -8.40 1.67 -0.31
N ILE A 122 -8.40 0.66 -1.18
CA ILE A 122 -9.21 0.64 -2.40
C ILE A 122 -10.39 -0.33 -2.35
N ALA A 123 -10.34 -1.30 -1.43
CA ALA A 123 -11.48 -2.18 -1.17
C ALA A 123 -11.45 -2.72 0.25
N VAL A 124 -12.62 -2.92 0.82
CA VAL A 124 -12.83 -3.64 2.08
C VAL A 124 -14.02 -4.58 1.97
N SER A 125 -13.96 -5.70 2.66
CA SER A 125 -15.10 -6.57 2.92
C SER A 125 -15.22 -6.79 4.43
N THR A 126 -16.43 -6.61 4.97
CA THR A 126 -16.72 -6.77 6.40
C THR A 126 -17.99 -7.57 6.64
N SER A 127 -18.53 -8.20 5.57
CA SER A 127 -19.83 -8.86 5.62
C SER A 127 -19.78 -10.30 6.12
N CYS A 128 -18.59 -10.88 6.30
CA CYS A 128 -18.45 -12.23 6.83
C CYS A 128 -18.65 -12.24 8.34
N THR A 129 -19.72 -12.87 8.80
CA THR A 129 -20.15 -12.87 10.21
C THR A 129 -19.59 -14.04 11.03
N HIS A 130 -18.96 -15.03 10.39
CA HIS A 130 -18.32 -16.13 11.10
C HIS A 130 -16.81 -15.92 11.26
N ASN A 131 -16.25 -16.36 12.36
CA ASN A 131 -14.81 -16.32 12.63
C ASN A 131 -14.35 -17.65 13.25
N TYR A 132 -14.50 -18.73 12.48
CA TYR A 132 -14.13 -20.08 12.85
C TYR A 132 -13.85 -20.91 11.59
N PRO A 133 -13.10 -22.03 11.69
CA PRO A 133 -12.75 -22.85 10.54
C PRO A 133 -13.96 -23.29 9.72
N LYS A 134 -13.84 -23.15 8.39
CA LYS A 134 -14.83 -23.59 7.40
C LYS A 134 -14.17 -24.28 6.22
N ASP A 135 -14.87 -25.25 5.67
CA ASP A 135 -14.45 -26.05 4.53
C ASP A 135 -15.10 -25.66 3.21
N SER A 136 -15.94 -24.60 3.21
CA SER A 136 -16.66 -24.13 2.02
C SER A 136 -16.43 -22.64 1.76
N ASN A 137 -16.35 -22.30 0.50
CA ASN A 137 -16.29 -20.90 0.03
C ASN A 137 -17.61 -20.17 0.37
N CYS A 138 -17.60 -19.16 1.20
CA CYS A 138 -18.81 -18.54 1.73
C CYS A 138 -18.86 -17.01 1.62
N CYS A 139 -17.79 -16.28 1.83
CA CYS A 139 -17.78 -14.82 1.89
C CYS A 139 -16.57 -14.27 1.16
N GLY A 140 -16.71 -13.08 0.53
CA GLY A 140 -15.59 -12.35 -0.07
C GLY A 140 -14.79 -13.18 -1.06
N ASN A 141 -15.43 -13.99 -1.90
CA ASN A 141 -14.78 -14.93 -2.83
C ASN A 141 -13.80 -15.90 -2.14
N GLY A 142 -14.10 -16.30 -0.90
CA GLY A 142 -13.23 -17.14 -0.08
C GLY A 142 -12.32 -16.35 0.86
N TYR A 143 -11.99 -15.09 0.58
CA TYR A 143 -11.10 -14.27 1.42
C TYR A 143 -11.72 -13.85 2.77
N GLY A 144 -13.03 -14.02 2.94
CA GLY A 144 -13.76 -13.58 4.12
C GLY A 144 -13.80 -12.06 4.21
N ASN A 145 -13.51 -11.52 5.40
CA ASN A 145 -13.26 -10.10 5.53
C ASN A 145 -11.84 -9.79 5.09
N TYR A 146 -11.71 -8.73 4.29
CA TYR A 146 -10.41 -8.38 3.71
C TYR A 146 -10.24 -6.87 3.55
N VAL A 147 -8.99 -6.45 3.40
CA VAL A 147 -8.58 -5.10 3.00
C VAL A 147 -7.68 -5.22 1.77
N ILE A 148 -7.84 -4.31 0.81
CA ILE A 148 -6.90 -4.13 -0.31
C ILE A 148 -6.38 -2.70 -0.26
N ILE A 149 -5.04 -2.55 -0.33
CA ILE A 149 -4.35 -1.26 -0.32
C ILE A 149 -3.60 -1.10 -1.63
N SER A 150 -3.78 0.05 -2.30
CA SER A 150 -2.97 0.48 -3.44
C SER A 150 -1.83 1.37 -2.96
N HIS A 151 -0.60 1.14 -3.45
CA HIS A 151 0.58 1.81 -2.92
C HIS A 151 1.16 2.89 -3.85
N ASP A 152 1.18 2.67 -5.17
CA ASP A 152 1.84 3.59 -6.10
C ASP A 152 1.43 3.38 -7.58
N GLY A 153 0.26 2.81 -7.81
CA GLY A 153 -0.21 2.43 -9.16
C GLY A 153 0.54 1.23 -9.77
N THR A 154 1.57 0.72 -9.12
CA THR A 154 2.32 -0.48 -9.50
C THR A 154 1.98 -1.64 -8.60
N TYR A 155 1.99 -1.41 -7.28
CA TYR A 155 1.78 -2.42 -6.26
C TYR A 155 0.44 -2.25 -5.54
N SER A 156 -0.15 -3.39 -5.18
CA SER A 156 -1.26 -3.48 -4.21
C SER A 156 -1.02 -4.65 -3.27
N THR A 157 -1.60 -4.58 -2.07
CA THR A 157 -1.57 -5.69 -1.11
C THR A 157 -2.98 -6.07 -0.68
N LEU A 158 -3.20 -7.36 -0.44
CA LEU A 158 -4.45 -7.91 0.08
C LEU A 158 -4.18 -8.60 1.42
N TYR A 159 -5.10 -8.37 2.36
CA TYR A 159 -5.10 -8.94 3.71
C TYR A 159 -6.43 -9.65 3.91
N GLY A 160 -6.42 -10.99 3.92
CA GLY A 160 -7.63 -11.82 3.99
C GLY A 160 -7.84 -12.51 5.33
N HIS A 161 -9.01 -13.12 5.49
CA HIS A 161 -9.46 -13.89 6.65
C HIS A 161 -9.53 -13.11 7.97
N MET A 162 -9.69 -11.77 7.87
CA MET A 162 -9.69 -10.89 9.04
C MET A 162 -10.96 -11.07 9.88
N GLN A 163 -10.83 -11.04 11.22
CA GLN A 163 -12.01 -10.99 12.10
C GLN A 163 -12.54 -9.58 12.33
N ALA A 164 -11.69 -8.57 12.18
CA ALA A 164 -12.05 -7.16 12.27
C ALA A 164 -11.27 -6.34 11.25
N VAL A 165 -11.92 -5.32 10.67
CA VAL A 165 -11.33 -4.32 9.77
C VAL A 165 -11.47 -2.96 10.43
N TYR A 166 -10.39 -2.16 10.49
CA TYR A 166 -10.32 -0.87 11.19
C TYR A 166 -10.29 0.34 10.24
N VAL A 167 -10.30 0.08 8.94
CA VAL A 167 -10.16 1.10 7.89
C VAL A 167 -11.31 1.03 6.90
N SER A 168 -11.52 2.12 6.17
CA SER A 168 -12.55 2.26 5.14
C SER A 168 -11.93 2.57 3.78
N VAL A 169 -12.68 2.33 2.70
CA VAL A 169 -12.26 2.70 1.33
C VAL A 169 -12.01 4.21 1.26
N GLY A 170 -10.86 4.59 0.72
CA GLY A 170 -10.39 5.97 0.62
C GLY A 170 -9.43 6.40 1.74
N ASP A 171 -9.32 5.64 2.83
CA ASP A 171 -8.37 5.96 3.90
C ASP A 171 -6.93 5.79 3.39
N TYR A 172 -6.07 6.77 3.72
CA TYR A 172 -4.63 6.63 3.56
C TYR A 172 -4.02 6.03 4.82
N VAL A 173 -3.21 4.99 4.67
CA VAL A 173 -2.54 4.30 5.77
C VAL A 173 -1.03 4.37 5.63
N SER A 174 -0.34 4.51 6.76
CA SER A 174 1.12 4.45 6.82
C SER A 174 1.61 3.00 6.87
N ALA A 175 2.84 2.74 6.42
CA ALA A 175 3.48 1.43 6.62
C ALA A 175 3.53 1.10 8.12
N GLY A 176 3.18 -0.14 8.48
CA GLY A 176 3.10 -0.59 9.88
C GLY A 176 1.82 -0.19 10.61
N GLN A 177 0.96 0.65 10.03
CA GLN A 177 -0.33 0.99 10.66
C GLN A 177 -1.23 -0.24 10.74
N ALA A 178 -1.82 -0.49 11.92
CA ALA A 178 -2.82 -1.55 12.10
C ALA A 178 -4.08 -1.23 11.27
N ILE A 179 -4.47 -2.17 10.40
CA ILE A 179 -5.63 -2.06 9.50
C ILE A 179 -6.75 -3.03 9.89
N GLY A 180 -6.50 -3.92 10.84
CA GLY A 180 -7.47 -4.87 11.35
C GLY A 180 -6.84 -5.94 12.22
N ALA A 181 -7.60 -7.00 12.50
CA ALA A 181 -7.17 -8.13 13.31
C ALA A 181 -7.29 -9.44 12.53
N VAL A 182 -6.26 -10.28 12.65
CA VAL A 182 -6.21 -11.62 12.04
C VAL A 182 -7.33 -12.49 12.58
N GLY A 183 -8.00 -13.21 11.68
CA GLY A 183 -9.14 -14.06 12.02
C GLY A 183 -9.12 -15.39 11.28
N CYS A 184 -10.33 -15.93 11.08
CA CYS A 184 -10.59 -17.18 10.37
C CYS A 184 -11.89 -17.08 9.56
N THR A 185 -12.13 -15.89 8.94
CA THR A 185 -13.33 -15.65 8.14
C THR A 185 -13.16 -16.17 6.71
N GLY A 186 -14.26 -16.44 6.00
CA GLY A 186 -14.22 -16.95 4.64
C GLY A 186 -13.82 -18.42 4.55
N PHE A 187 -13.14 -18.80 3.47
CA PHE A 187 -12.65 -20.16 3.26
C PHE A 187 -11.30 -20.34 3.94
N SER A 188 -11.34 -20.62 5.22
CA SER A 188 -10.17 -20.78 6.09
C SER A 188 -10.31 -22.03 6.96
N THR A 189 -9.24 -22.78 7.11
CA THR A 189 -9.18 -24.00 7.94
C THR A 189 -8.64 -23.74 9.35
N GLY A 190 -8.19 -22.52 9.63
CA GLY A 190 -7.64 -22.11 10.93
C GLY A 190 -7.27 -20.64 10.94
N PHE A 191 -6.99 -20.07 12.11
CA PHE A 191 -6.60 -18.67 12.23
C PHE A 191 -5.27 -18.42 11.52
N HIS A 192 -5.29 -17.52 10.53
CA HIS A 192 -4.11 -17.04 9.79
C HIS A 192 -4.44 -15.72 9.07
N LEU A 193 -3.41 -14.96 8.72
CA LEU A 193 -3.52 -13.90 7.74
C LEU A 193 -3.15 -14.47 6.38
N HIS A 194 -4.06 -14.42 5.41
CA HIS A 194 -3.72 -14.58 4.00
C HIS A 194 -3.25 -13.25 3.45
N PHE A 195 -1.97 -13.18 3.01
CA PHE A 195 -1.33 -11.96 2.55
C PHE A 195 -0.85 -12.09 1.12
N GLU A 196 -1.29 -11.17 0.25
CA GLU A 196 -0.88 -11.13 -1.16
C GLU A 196 -0.17 -9.82 -1.49
N ILE A 197 0.80 -9.88 -2.41
CA ILE A 197 1.35 -8.73 -3.13
C ILE A 197 0.99 -8.87 -4.60
N TRP A 198 0.53 -7.78 -5.18
CA TRP A 198 0.16 -7.66 -6.58
C TRP A 198 1.04 -6.63 -7.26
N GLU A 199 1.71 -7.01 -8.35
CA GLU A 199 2.50 -6.11 -9.18
C GLU A 199 1.88 -6.02 -10.56
N ASN A 200 1.56 -4.80 -11.02
CA ASN A 200 0.93 -4.54 -12.32
C ASN A 200 -0.31 -5.42 -12.59
N GLY A 201 -1.15 -5.65 -11.56
CA GLY A 201 -2.39 -6.44 -11.66
C GLY A 201 -2.20 -7.95 -11.62
N SER A 202 -1.01 -8.45 -11.34
CA SER A 202 -0.70 -9.87 -11.20
C SER A 202 -0.19 -10.20 -9.81
N ALA A 203 -0.69 -11.29 -9.20
CA ALA A 203 -0.18 -11.75 -7.91
C ALA A 203 1.25 -12.27 -8.07
N VAL A 204 2.13 -11.84 -7.19
CA VAL A 204 3.55 -12.22 -7.15
C VAL A 204 3.90 -12.86 -5.81
N ASN A 205 5.02 -13.60 -5.76
CA ASN A 205 5.45 -14.23 -4.51
C ASN A 205 5.89 -13.17 -3.49
N PRO A 206 5.15 -13.02 -2.35
CA PRO A 206 5.47 -12.00 -1.36
C PRO A 206 6.85 -12.17 -0.70
N ARG A 207 7.43 -13.38 -0.70
CA ARG A 207 8.78 -13.62 -0.18
C ARG A 207 9.87 -12.82 -0.90
N ASN A 208 9.62 -12.40 -2.13
CA ASN A 208 10.59 -11.61 -2.89
C ASN A 208 10.60 -10.12 -2.49
N TYR A 209 9.65 -9.71 -1.64
CA TYR A 209 9.42 -8.31 -1.29
C TYR A 209 9.54 -8.01 0.22
N LEU A 210 9.37 -9.05 1.07
CA LEU A 210 9.40 -8.98 2.54
C LEU A 210 10.80 -9.18 3.13
#